data_ff179b82bc380ba4ba203542d1bf256c
#
_entry.id   ff179b82bc380ba4ba203542d1bf256c
#
_cell.length_a   1.000
_cell.length_b   1.000
_cell.length_c   1.000
_cell.angle_alpha   90.00
_cell.angle_beta   90.00
_cell.angle_gamma   90.00
#
_symmetry.space_group_name_H-M   'P 1'
#
loop_
_entity.id
_entity.type
_entity.pdbx_description
1 polymer ?
#
loop_
_entity_poly.entity_id
_entity_poly.type
_entity_poly.pdbx_seq_one_letter_code
_entity_poly.pdbx_strand_id
1 'polypeptide(L)'
;LVDMKAQFEGAKFLGLYRDADRVIFSWSILGKVNHRTAVVIDGKIHEVEAEIPEDPEPQWTQRIITRGKLGDQMPYAIDTLTLPYTNPWNALIFPGGHDFVSERRIALCTIHGDVWVCDVSGPGLEELTWKRFAAGLHQPLGLKVVDGLIHVMCRDQIVALHDRNNDDEADYYKPVSRVHQTSAGGHDFVTGLERDLSGRWFFASGNQGLCRVDNERIDVLGTGLRNPNGLGISPNGSTVLTSVQEGTWTPASAICDVSFGGHFGSGGPRAGERGYVPPMLYLPRGVDNSSGGQVFIDSDKWGPLSGQWVHFSSGFAKHFILLREPLNKSSQGAAVVLPGSFLAGSHRGRFSQYDGQLYVTGSQGWGNYGIADGALQRVRYNNQ
;
A
#
# COMPACT_ATOMS: atom_id res chain seq x y z
N LEU A 1 17.84 27.07 17.64
CA LEU A 1 16.84 26.00 17.75
C LEU A 1 16.03 26.25 18.99
N VAL A 2 14.88 26.94 18.84
CA VAL A 2 13.88 27.04 19.90
C VAL A 2 13.50 25.64 20.31
N ASP A 3 13.36 25.39 21.62
CA ASP A 3 12.96 24.09 22.15
C ASP A 3 11.54 23.73 21.67
N MET A 4 11.48 23.18 20.46
CA MET A 4 10.23 22.75 19.81
C MET A 4 9.47 21.71 20.64
N LYS A 5 10.16 20.99 21.52
CA LYS A 5 9.56 19.96 22.37
C LYS A 5 8.61 20.55 23.41
N ALA A 6 8.98 21.65 24.05
CA ALA A 6 8.13 22.34 25.04
C ALA A 6 6.93 23.05 24.39
N GLN A 7 7.06 23.50 23.14
CA GLN A 7 6.01 24.22 22.43
C GLN A 7 4.87 23.30 21.93
N PHE A 8 5.13 21.99 21.78
CA PHE A 8 4.16 21.00 21.27
C PHE A 8 3.74 19.96 22.31
N GLU A 9 4.14 20.12 23.57
CA GLU A 9 3.70 19.22 24.64
C GLU A 9 2.18 19.30 24.80
N GLY A 10 1.50 18.14 24.63
CA GLY A 10 0.03 18.07 24.63
C GLY A 10 -0.65 18.52 23.33
N ALA A 11 0.11 18.85 22.28
CA ALA A 11 -0.47 19.17 20.98
C ALA A 11 -1.02 17.94 20.27
N LYS A 12 -2.22 18.08 19.69
CA LYS A 12 -2.80 17.09 18.79
C LYS A 12 -2.67 17.61 17.35
N PHE A 13 -1.91 16.89 16.52
CA PHE A 13 -1.82 17.20 15.09
C PHE A 13 -3.16 16.93 14.40
N LEU A 14 -3.66 17.87 13.64
CA LEU A 14 -4.95 17.81 12.95
C LEU A 14 -4.79 17.53 11.45
N GLY A 15 -3.60 17.72 10.91
CA GLY A 15 -3.30 17.50 9.51
C GLY A 15 -2.52 18.65 8.88
N LEU A 16 -2.36 18.56 7.57
CA LEU A 16 -1.79 19.64 6.77
C LEU A 16 -2.73 19.99 5.62
N TYR A 17 -2.73 21.28 5.27
CA TYR A 17 -3.42 21.78 4.09
C TYR A 17 -2.41 22.22 3.05
N ARG A 18 -2.80 22.12 1.79
CA ARG A 18 -2.04 22.58 0.64
C ARG A 18 -2.81 23.69 -0.07
N ASP A 19 -2.05 24.63 -0.63
CA ASP A 19 -2.56 25.76 -1.40
C ASP A 19 -1.44 26.16 -2.35
N ALA A 20 -1.50 25.71 -3.59
CA ALA A 20 -0.40 25.73 -4.54
C ALA A 20 0.87 25.10 -3.95
N ASP A 21 1.97 25.84 -3.86
CA ASP A 21 3.24 25.40 -3.27
C ASP A 21 3.30 25.57 -1.74
N ARG A 22 2.28 26.19 -1.15
CA ARG A 22 2.21 26.46 0.29
C ARG A 22 1.68 25.24 1.04
N VAL A 23 2.32 24.93 2.17
CA VAL A 23 1.89 23.89 3.12
C VAL A 23 1.55 24.54 4.45
N ILE A 24 0.34 24.29 4.95
CA ILE A 24 -0.17 24.83 6.21
C ILE A 24 -0.34 23.67 7.19
N PHE A 25 0.41 23.69 8.29
CA PHE A 25 0.29 22.74 9.37
C PHE A 25 -0.79 23.13 10.35
N SER A 26 -1.58 22.16 10.78
CA SER A 26 -2.70 22.37 11.69
C SER A 26 -2.60 21.48 12.91
N TRP A 27 -2.76 22.07 14.10
CA TRP A 27 -2.78 21.34 15.37
C TRP A 27 -3.65 22.04 16.41
N SER A 28 -4.01 21.31 17.47
CA SER A 28 -4.72 21.88 18.62
C SER A 28 -3.93 21.69 19.90
N ILE A 29 -3.94 22.70 20.77
CA ILE A 29 -3.46 22.63 22.15
C ILE A 29 -4.57 23.15 23.07
N LEU A 30 -4.94 22.35 24.07
CA LEU A 30 -6.01 22.70 25.02
C LEU A 30 -7.33 23.12 24.33
N GLY A 31 -7.64 22.52 23.19
CA GLY A 31 -8.83 22.81 22.40
C GLY A 31 -8.71 24.03 21.46
N LYS A 32 -7.64 24.82 21.55
CA LYS A 32 -7.36 25.93 20.62
C LYS A 32 -6.68 25.39 19.37
N VAL A 33 -7.27 25.63 18.20
CA VAL A 33 -6.70 25.25 16.89
C VAL A 33 -5.72 26.34 16.42
N ASN A 34 -4.60 25.93 15.87
CA ASN A 34 -3.55 26.80 15.34
C ASN A 34 -3.18 26.33 13.94
N HIS A 35 -2.90 27.27 13.06
CA HIS A 35 -2.46 27.04 11.69
C HIS A 35 -1.19 27.84 11.43
N ARG A 36 -0.17 27.22 10.89
CA ARG A 36 1.10 27.87 10.52
C ARG A 36 1.65 27.35 9.21
N THR A 37 2.33 28.25 8.51
CA THR A 37 3.12 27.91 7.32
C THR A 37 4.55 28.39 7.50
N ALA A 38 5.47 27.84 6.71
CA ALA A 38 6.83 28.31 6.63
C ALA A 38 7.01 29.20 5.39
N VAL A 39 7.65 30.35 5.58
CA VAL A 39 8.01 31.28 4.51
C VAL A 39 9.52 31.53 4.52
N VAL A 40 10.11 31.81 3.36
CA VAL A 40 11.52 32.18 3.25
C VAL A 40 11.62 33.68 3.10
N ILE A 41 12.25 34.35 4.08
CA ILE A 41 12.53 35.79 4.07
C ILE A 41 14.04 35.96 4.24
N ASP A 42 14.68 36.68 3.33
CA ASP A 42 16.15 36.92 3.32
C ASP A 42 16.97 35.62 3.46
N GLY A 43 16.55 34.55 2.79
CA GLY A 43 17.22 33.24 2.81
C GLY A 43 17.06 32.47 4.13
N LYS A 44 16.21 32.93 5.05
CA LYS A 44 15.89 32.26 6.31
C LYS A 44 14.44 31.78 6.34
N ILE A 45 14.22 30.62 6.96
CA ILE A 45 12.87 30.04 7.16
C ILE A 45 12.24 30.71 8.39
N HIS A 46 11.06 31.28 8.22
CA HIS A 46 10.24 31.84 9.27
C HIS A 46 8.89 31.12 9.32
N GLU A 47 8.44 30.79 10.53
CA GLU A 47 7.08 30.28 10.75
C GLU A 47 6.15 31.47 10.99
N VAL A 48 5.06 31.52 10.24
CA VAL A 48 4.04 32.56 10.34
C VAL A 48 2.66 31.95 10.52
N GLU A 49 1.75 32.68 11.16
CA GLU A 49 0.34 32.29 11.20
C GLU A 49 -0.23 32.21 9.78
N ALA A 50 -1.13 31.27 9.55
CA ALA A 50 -1.76 31.07 8.27
C ALA A 50 -3.26 30.86 8.44
N GLU A 51 -4.02 31.28 7.44
CA GLU A 51 -5.43 30.93 7.29
C GLU A 51 -5.57 29.78 6.30
N ILE A 52 -6.58 28.94 6.52
CA ILE A 52 -6.90 27.85 5.57
C ILE A 52 -7.75 28.48 4.46
N PRO A 53 -7.32 28.39 3.20
CA PRO A 53 -8.10 28.94 2.09
C PRO A 53 -9.43 28.17 1.95
N GLU A 54 -10.50 28.88 1.59
CA GLU A 54 -11.79 28.26 1.27
C GLU A 54 -11.70 27.49 -0.05
N ASP A 55 -11.02 28.07 -1.05
CA ASP A 55 -10.79 27.50 -2.39
C ASP A 55 -9.28 27.48 -2.64
N PRO A 56 -8.58 26.39 -2.30
CA PRO A 56 -7.15 26.27 -2.49
C PRO A 56 -6.77 26.14 -3.97
N GLU A 57 -5.64 26.69 -4.35
CA GLU A 57 -5.13 26.59 -5.71
C GLU A 57 -4.33 25.28 -5.92
N PRO A 58 -4.51 24.59 -7.07
CA PRO A 58 -3.76 23.39 -7.37
C PRO A 58 -2.30 23.69 -7.72
N GLN A 59 -1.40 22.81 -7.29
CA GLN A 59 0.03 22.88 -7.62
C GLN A 59 0.36 22.13 -8.91
N TRP A 60 -0.36 21.04 -9.21
CA TRP A 60 -0.03 20.11 -10.32
C TRP A 60 -1.14 20.05 -11.35
N THR A 61 -1.36 21.12 -12.09
CA THR A 61 -2.46 21.26 -13.05
C THR A 61 -2.33 20.37 -14.30
N GLN A 62 -1.12 19.93 -14.62
CA GLN A 62 -0.84 19.17 -15.85
C GLN A 62 -1.33 17.73 -15.75
N ARG A 63 -1.90 17.23 -16.85
CA ARG A 63 -2.27 15.83 -17.04
C ARG A 63 -1.28 15.17 -18.02
N ILE A 64 -0.95 13.91 -17.78
CA ILE A 64 -0.04 13.14 -18.61
C ILE A 64 -0.83 12.01 -19.23
N ILE A 65 -0.72 11.88 -20.54
CA ILE A 65 -1.42 10.85 -21.30
C ILE A 65 -0.42 9.75 -21.65
N THR A 66 -0.79 8.52 -21.30
CA THR A 66 -0.10 7.30 -21.74
C THR A 66 -1.08 6.34 -22.38
N ARG A 67 -0.60 5.21 -22.89
CA ARG A 67 -1.44 4.17 -23.50
C ARG A 67 -1.11 2.83 -22.87
N GLY A 68 -2.12 2.01 -22.66
CA GLY A 68 -1.91 0.63 -22.21
C GLY A 68 -1.51 -0.29 -23.36
N LYS A 69 -1.13 -1.49 -22.97
CA LYS A 69 -0.82 -2.59 -23.89
C LYS A 69 -1.53 -3.84 -23.40
N LEU A 70 -2.36 -4.41 -24.25
CA LEU A 70 -3.04 -5.67 -23.96
C LEU A 70 -2.11 -6.85 -24.14
N GLY A 71 -2.19 -7.81 -23.21
CA GLY A 71 -1.62 -9.14 -23.35
C GLY A 71 -2.54 -10.08 -24.12
N ASP A 72 -1.99 -11.13 -24.66
CA ASP A 72 -2.66 -12.16 -25.48
C ASP A 72 -2.58 -13.58 -24.89
N GLN A 73 -1.96 -13.72 -23.72
CA GLN A 73 -1.76 -15.01 -23.08
C GLN A 73 -3.09 -15.66 -22.66
N MET A 74 -3.10 -16.97 -22.60
CA MET A 74 -4.23 -17.78 -22.17
C MET A 74 -3.83 -18.69 -20.99
N PRO A 75 -4.68 -18.94 -20.02
CA PRO A 75 -6.02 -18.35 -19.80
C PRO A 75 -5.96 -16.98 -19.11
N TYR A 76 -4.79 -16.53 -18.68
CA TYR A 76 -4.58 -15.26 -18.01
C TYR A 76 -3.67 -14.35 -18.84
N ALA A 77 -4.22 -13.28 -19.37
CA ALA A 77 -3.48 -12.27 -20.10
C ALA A 77 -2.99 -11.18 -19.16
N ILE A 78 -1.76 -10.72 -19.31
CA ILE A 78 -1.19 -9.63 -18.53
C ILE A 78 -1.15 -8.36 -19.37
N ASP A 79 -2.08 -7.48 -19.11
CA ASP A 79 -2.15 -6.17 -19.73
C ASP A 79 -1.29 -5.17 -18.95
N THR A 80 -0.71 -4.19 -19.60
CA THR A 80 0.10 -3.14 -18.96
C THR A 80 -0.61 -1.80 -19.03
N LEU A 81 -0.76 -1.14 -17.89
CA LEU A 81 -1.16 0.25 -17.79
C LEU A 81 0.11 1.09 -17.67
N THR A 82 0.54 1.71 -18.77
CA THR A 82 1.82 2.45 -18.79
C THR A 82 1.79 3.61 -17.81
N LEU A 83 2.72 3.61 -16.88
CA LEU A 83 2.87 4.65 -15.86
C LEU A 83 3.45 5.95 -16.44
N PRO A 84 3.23 7.12 -15.83
CA PRO A 84 3.75 8.40 -16.29
C PRO A 84 5.23 8.59 -15.90
N TYR A 85 6.11 7.72 -16.38
CA TYR A 85 7.55 7.75 -16.05
C TYR A 85 8.21 9.07 -16.44
N THR A 86 7.82 9.63 -17.58
CA THR A 86 8.23 10.98 -17.99
C THR A 86 7.16 11.95 -17.54
N ASN A 87 7.51 12.80 -16.60
CA ASN A 87 6.60 13.79 -16.03
C ASN A 87 7.35 15.10 -15.73
N PRO A 88 6.63 16.26 -15.71
CA PRO A 88 7.25 17.58 -15.56
C PRO A 88 7.97 17.79 -14.23
N TRP A 89 7.66 16.98 -13.23
CA TRP A 89 8.18 17.12 -11.87
C TRP A 89 9.38 16.20 -11.59
N ASN A 90 9.81 15.41 -12.56
CA ASN A 90 10.82 14.37 -12.39
C ASN A 90 10.50 13.41 -11.22
N ALA A 91 9.20 13.23 -10.93
CA ALA A 91 8.75 12.35 -9.90
C ALA A 91 9.01 10.89 -10.30
N LEU A 92 9.59 10.11 -9.38
CA LEU A 92 9.87 8.71 -9.58
C LEU A 92 8.60 7.89 -9.29
N ILE A 93 8.23 7.02 -10.21
CA ILE A 93 7.01 6.22 -10.11
C ILE A 93 7.36 4.78 -9.69
N PHE A 94 7.59 4.59 -8.39
CA PHE A 94 7.75 3.27 -7.77
C PHE A 94 6.50 2.93 -6.94
N PRO A 95 5.54 2.18 -7.49
CA PRO A 95 4.27 1.92 -6.83
C PRO A 95 4.41 1.20 -5.50
N GLY A 96 3.78 1.75 -4.46
CA GLY A 96 3.65 1.14 -3.13
C GLY A 96 2.31 0.45 -2.89
N GLY A 97 1.29 0.82 -3.68
CA GLY A 97 -0.06 0.27 -3.62
C GLY A 97 -1.02 1.02 -4.54
N HIS A 98 -2.17 0.42 -4.77
CA HIS A 98 -3.23 0.99 -5.60
C HIS A 98 -4.60 0.52 -5.10
N ASP A 99 -5.65 1.26 -5.50
CA ASP A 99 -7.05 0.85 -5.36
C ASP A 99 -7.92 1.64 -6.35
N PHE A 100 -9.20 1.33 -6.42
CA PHE A 100 -10.14 1.91 -7.38
C PHE A 100 -10.98 3.02 -6.73
N VAL A 101 -10.89 4.23 -7.26
CA VAL A 101 -11.75 5.36 -6.86
C VAL A 101 -13.14 5.21 -7.49
N SER A 102 -13.18 4.75 -8.75
CA SER A 102 -14.41 4.47 -9.49
C SER A 102 -14.15 3.41 -10.57
N GLU A 103 -15.17 3.09 -11.36
CA GLU A 103 -15.08 2.12 -12.45
C GLU A 103 -13.89 2.36 -13.39
N ARG A 104 -13.58 3.62 -13.64
CA ARG A 104 -12.56 4.03 -14.60
C ARG A 104 -11.43 4.83 -13.98
N ARG A 105 -11.36 4.87 -12.65
CA ARG A 105 -10.38 5.70 -11.97
C ARG A 105 -9.63 4.91 -10.92
N ILE A 106 -8.31 4.84 -11.10
CA ILE A 106 -7.37 4.13 -10.23
C ILE A 106 -6.54 5.15 -9.47
N ALA A 107 -6.39 4.96 -8.16
CA ALA A 107 -5.39 5.68 -7.35
C ALA A 107 -4.18 4.79 -7.12
N LEU A 108 -2.98 5.38 -7.16
CA LEU A 108 -1.71 4.70 -7.00
C LEU A 108 -0.78 5.55 -6.14
N CYS A 109 -0.25 4.98 -5.04
CA CYS A 109 0.78 5.66 -4.25
C CYS A 109 2.18 5.18 -4.64
N THR A 110 3.19 6.04 -4.44
CA THR A 110 4.60 5.73 -4.67
C THR A 110 5.41 5.82 -3.39
N ILE A 111 6.43 4.99 -3.24
CA ILE A 111 7.31 4.99 -2.05
C ILE A 111 7.99 6.35 -1.82
N HIS A 112 8.12 7.16 -2.87
CA HIS A 112 8.74 8.48 -2.81
C HIS A 112 7.80 9.59 -2.30
N GLY A 113 6.54 9.26 -2.00
CA GLY A 113 5.64 10.17 -1.32
C GLY A 113 4.50 10.74 -2.16
N ASP A 114 4.33 10.29 -3.39
CA ASP A 114 3.27 10.76 -4.27
C ASP A 114 2.04 9.84 -4.25
N VAL A 115 0.90 10.44 -4.57
CA VAL A 115 -0.29 9.73 -5.02
C VAL A 115 -0.67 10.26 -6.40
N TRP A 116 -0.93 9.34 -7.29
CA TRP A 116 -1.38 9.61 -8.65
C TRP A 116 -2.77 9.04 -8.86
N VAL A 117 -3.59 9.71 -9.64
CA VAL A 117 -4.86 9.18 -10.12
C VAL A 117 -4.79 9.00 -11.63
N CYS A 118 -5.41 7.93 -12.11
CA CYS A 118 -5.45 7.57 -13.52
C CYS A 118 -6.88 7.35 -13.98
N ASP A 119 -7.34 8.13 -14.93
CA ASP A 119 -8.59 7.88 -15.63
C ASP A 119 -8.30 6.95 -16.81
N VAL A 120 -9.00 5.82 -16.86
CA VAL A 120 -8.83 4.78 -17.89
C VAL A 120 -9.93 4.93 -18.91
N SER A 121 -9.56 5.19 -20.18
CA SER A 121 -10.50 5.29 -21.29
C SER A 121 -10.41 4.04 -22.17
N GLY A 122 -11.58 3.51 -22.50
CA GLY A 122 -11.76 2.34 -23.37
C GLY A 122 -11.37 1.00 -22.74
N PRO A 123 -12.00 -0.10 -23.20
CA PRO A 123 -11.74 -1.44 -22.69
C PRO A 123 -10.34 -1.97 -23.07
N GLY A 124 -9.75 -1.44 -24.15
CA GLY A 124 -8.41 -1.77 -24.64
C GLY A 124 -7.31 -0.93 -24.01
N LEU A 125 -7.60 -0.12 -22.98
CA LEU A 125 -6.64 0.78 -22.32
C LEU A 125 -6.07 1.82 -23.31
N GLU A 126 -6.90 2.32 -24.20
CA GLU A 126 -6.51 3.18 -25.34
C GLU A 126 -5.90 4.49 -24.88
N GLU A 127 -6.40 5.02 -23.76
CA GLU A 127 -5.88 6.23 -23.15
C GLU A 127 -5.90 6.11 -21.63
N LEU A 128 -4.80 6.48 -21.01
CA LEU A 128 -4.59 6.54 -19.57
C LEU A 128 -4.20 7.99 -19.23
N THR A 129 -5.12 8.72 -18.61
CA THR A 129 -4.91 10.12 -18.24
C THR A 129 -4.50 10.21 -16.77
N TRP A 130 -3.23 10.52 -16.52
CA TRP A 130 -2.64 10.62 -15.20
C TRP A 130 -2.63 12.03 -14.66
N LYS A 131 -2.98 12.20 -13.40
CA LYS A 131 -2.77 13.42 -12.62
C LYS A 131 -2.06 13.12 -11.32
N ARG A 132 -1.10 13.97 -10.94
CA ARG A 132 -0.50 13.95 -9.62
C ARG A 132 -1.51 14.52 -8.63
N PHE A 133 -1.99 13.67 -7.72
CA PHE A 133 -3.08 14.00 -6.80
C PHE A 133 -2.57 14.49 -5.45
N ALA A 134 -1.46 13.94 -4.96
CA ALA A 134 -0.84 14.31 -3.69
C ALA A 134 0.68 14.09 -3.72
N ALA A 135 1.41 14.80 -2.88
CA ALA A 135 2.84 14.59 -2.68
C ALA A 135 3.29 14.93 -1.25
N GLY A 136 4.51 14.52 -0.87
CA GLY A 136 5.11 14.82 0.42
C GLY A 136 4.72 13.83 1.53
N LEU A 137 4.19 12.67 1.17
CA LEU A 137 3.89 11.59 2.10
C LEU A 137 5.16 10.82 2.47
N HIS A 138 5.20 10.26 3.70
CA HIS A 138 6.37 9.53 4.17
C HIS A 138 6.29 8.03 3.84
N GLN A 139 7.00 7.61 2.79
CA GLN A 139 7.11 6.22 2.33
C GLN A 139 5.75 5.48 2.21
N PRO A 140 4.85 5.90 1.33
CA PRO A 140 3.59 5.21 1.09
C PRO A 140 3.82 3.80 0.54
N LEU A 141 3.37 2.76 1.27
CA LEU A 141 3.48 1.36 0.87
C LEU A 141 2.16 0.59 0.97
N GLY A 142 1.06 1.32 1.04
CA GLY A 142 -0.30 0.79 0.99
C GLY A 142 -1.31 1.87 0.68
N LEU A 143 -2.34 1.55 -0.07
CA LEU A 143 -3.43 2.45 -0.44
C LEU A 143 -4.74 1.69 -0.41
N LYS A 144 -5.78 2.32 0.12
CA LYS A 144 -7.14 1.83 0.15
C LYS A 144 -8.11 2.95 -0.11
N VAL A 145 -9.06 2.73 -1.00
CA VAL A 145 -10.19 3.65 -1.21
C VAL A 145 -11.38 3.17 -0.37
N VAL A 146 -11.98 4.07 0.37
CA VAL A 146 -13.18 3.82 1.17
C VAL A 146 -14.15 4.95 0.92
N ASP A 147 -15.35 4.62 0.43
CA ASP A 147 -16.40 5.57 0.10
C ASP A 147 -15.91 6.72 -0.82
N GLY A 148 -15.07 6.37 -1.81
CA GLY A 148 -14.47 7.31 -2.75
C GLY A 148 -13.27 8.11 -2.21
N LEU A 149 -12.96 8.02 -0.91
CA LEU A 149 -11.85 8.72 -0.27
C LEU A 149 -10.58 7.88 -0.26
N ILE A 150 -9.47 8.46 -0.71
CA ILE A 150 -8.17 7.80 -0.76
C ILE A 150 -7.52 7.82 0.62
N HIS A 151 -7.19 6.64 1.12
CA HIS A 151 -6.42 6.44 2.36
C HIS A 151 -5.07 5.83 2.01
N VAL A 152 -4.01 6.35 2.63
CA VAL A 152 -2.64 5.93 2.36
C VAL A 152 -1.96 5.48 3.65
N MET A 153 -1.33 4.31 3.61
CA MET A 153 -0.44 3.84 4.67
C MET A 153 0.94 4.43 4.47
N CYS A 154 1.28 5.36 5.31
CA CYS A 154 2.60 5.96 5.40
C CYS A 154 3.40 5.33 6.55
N ARG A 155 4.71 5.55 6.56
CA ARG A 155 5.58 5.04 7.64
C ARG A 155 5.20 5.60 9.02
N ASP A 156 4.63 6.80 9.08
CA ASP A 156 4.31 7.56 10.29
C ASP A 156 2.82 7.57 10.63
N GLN A 157 1.93 7.30 9.66
CA GLN A 157 0.49 7.42 9.85
C GLN A 157 -0.34 6.74 8.76
N ILE A 158 -1.61 6.51 9.04
CA ILE A 158 -2.65 6.36 8.02
C ILE A 158 -3.23 7.75 7.78
N VAL A 159 -3.23 8.19 6.54
CA VAL A 159 -3.73 9.53 6.14
C VAL A 159 -4.86 9.41 5.14
N ALA A 160 -5.91 10.21 5.30
CA ALA A 160 -6.97 10.41 4.32
C ALA A 160 -6.70 11.68 3.52
N LEU A 161 -6.82 11.58 2.20
CA LEU A 161 -6.54 12.67 1.27
C LEU A 161 -7.85 13.26 0.75
N HIS A 162 -8.14 14.48 1.14
CA HIS A 162 -9.36 15.20 0.76
C HIS A 162 -9.05 16.22 -0.33
N ASP A 163 -9.76 16.12 -1.43
CA ASP A 163 -9.91 17.12 -2.47
C ASP A 163 -11.17 17.93 -2.13
N ARG A 164 -11.01 19.19 -1.71
CA ARG A 164 -12.08 20.01 -1.13
C ARG A 164 -12.85 20.82 -2.18
N ASN A 165 -12.19 21.13 -3.29
CA ASN A 165 -12.72 21.94 -4.37
C ASN A 165 -12.99 21.15 -5.66
N ASN A 166 -12.69 19.82 -5.66
CA ASN A 166 -12.88 18.88 -6.78
C ASN A 166 -12.05 19.25 -8.02
N ASP A 167 -10.79 19.65 -7.82
CA ASP A 167 -9.85 19.95 -8.90
C ASP A 167 -8.92 18.79 -9.26
N ASP A 168 -9.14 17.62 -8.64
CA ASP A 168 -8.31 16.42 -8.74
C ASP A 168 -6.94 16.55 -8.05
N GLU A 169 -6.84 17.37 -6.99
CA GLU A 169 -5.68 17.50 -6.13
C GLU A 169 -6.08 17.47 -4.66
N ALA A 170 -5.31 16.83 -3.81
CA ALA A 170 -5.60 16.77 -2.39
C ALA A 170 -5.17 18.05 -1.68
N ASP A 171 -6.14 18.76 -1.09
CA ASP A 171 -5.94 20.00 -0.35
C ASP A 171 -5.77 19.77 1.15
N TYR A 172 -6.31 18.66 1.66
CA TYR A 172 -6.25 18.39 3.09
C TYR A 172 -5.84 16.94 3.36
N TYR A 173 -4.73 16.78 4.03
CA TYR A 173 -4.13 15.52 4.45
C TYR A 173 -4.49 15.29 5.91
N LYS A 174 -5.56 14.54 6.13
CA LYS A 174 -6.11 14.28 7.47
C LYS A 174 -5.53 13.03 8.09
N PRO A 175 -4.88 13.08 9.25
CA PRO A 175 -4.44 11.87 9.94
C PRO A 175 -5.65 11.06 10.41
N VAL A 176 -5.69 9.80 10.02
CA VAL A 176 -6.70 8.81 10.45
C VAL A 176 -6.21 8.06 11.68
N SER A 177 -4.94 7.66 11.68
CA SER A 177 -4.32 7.00 12.81
C SER A 177 -2.81 7.21 12.80
N ARG A 178 -2.21 7.37 13.99
CA ARG A 178 -0.77 7.48 14.23
C ARG A 178 -0.32 6.59 15.39
N VAL A 179 -1.08 5.54 15.69
CA VAL A 179 -0.87 4.70 16.87
C VAL A 179 0.22 3.65 16.67
N HIS A 180 0.62 3.36 15.43
CA HIS A 180 1.69 2.42 15.17
C HIS A 180 3.07 3.05 15.42
N GLN A 181 4.05 2.19 15.67
CA GLN A 181 5.42 2.57 15.95
C GLN A 181 6.34 2.06 14.85
N THR A 182 7.29 2.89 14.48
CA THR A 182 8.38 2.54 13.58
C THR A 182 9.72 2.85 14.23
N SER A 183 10.79 2.31 13.67
CA SER A 183 12.16 2.58 14.09
C SER A 183 12.96 3.18 12.92
N ALA A 184 14.20 3.58 13.19
CA ALA A 184 15.14 3.99 12.16
C ALA A 184 15.74 2.79 11.37
N GLY A 185 15.33 1.56 11.66
CA GLY A 185 15.84 0.34 11.01
C GLY A 185 15.51 0.31 9.52
N GLY A 186 16.49 -0.07 8.69
CA GLY A 186 16.34 -0.10 7.24
C GLY A 186 15.31 -1.10 6.69
N HIS A 187 14.91 -2.07 7.53
CA HIS A 187 13.88 -3.07 7.19
C HIS A 187 12.60 -2.90 8.01
N ASP A 188 12.41 -1.78 8.66
CA ASP A 188 11.22 -1.47 9.43
C ASP A 188 10.19 -0.70 8.58
N PHE A 189 9.75 -1.36 7.53
CA PHE A 189 8.70 -0.84 6.66
C PHE A 189 7.31 -1.11 7.25
N VAL A 190 6.36 -0.22 6.96
CA VAL A 190 4.94 -0.42 7.19
C VAL A 190 4.26 -0.59 5.84
N THR A 191 3.63 -1.74 5.60
CA THR A 191 3.26 -2.17 4.24
C THR A 191 1.84 -2.70 4.17
N GLY A 192 1.21 -2.47 3.02
CA GLY A 192 -0.18 -2.85 2.79
C GLY A 192 -1.15 -1.95 3.57
N LEU A 193 -2.39 -1.91 3.13
CA LEU A 193 -3.49 -1.28 3.85
C LEU A 193 -4.78 -1.96 3.44
N GLU A 194 -5.41 -2.61 4.41
CA GLU A 194 -6.71 -3.24 4.23
C GLU A 194 -7.71 -2.71 5.26
N ARG A 195 -8.99 -2.87 4.96
CA ARG A 195 -10.07 -2.52 5.88
C ARG A 195 -11.14 -3.60 5.86
N ASP A 196 -11.56 -4.05 7.03
CA ASP A 196 -12.66 -5.01 7.14
C ASP A 196 -14.04 -4.33 7.15
N LEU A 197 -15.08 -5.15 7.08
CA LEU A 197 -16.48 -4.68 7.11
C LEU A 197 -16.87 -3.96 8.40
N SER A 198 -16.10 -4.13 9.48
CA SER A 198 -16.29 -3.41 10.74
C SER A 198 -15.57 -2.05 10.76
N GLY A 199 -14.88 -1.70 9.68
CA GLY A 199 -14.16 -0.43 9.56
C GLY A 199 -12.77 -0.43 10.17
N ARG A 200 -12.24 -1.57 10.60
CA ARG A 200 -10.90 -1.69 11.21
C ARG A 200 -9.84 -1.76 10.13
N TRP A 201 -8.72 -1.08 10.36
CA TRP A 201 -7.59 -1.05 9.46
C TRP A 201 -6.58 -2.16 9.78
N PHE A 202 -5.97 -2.73 8.74
CA PHE A 202 -4.94 -3.76 8.86
C PHE A 202 -3.73 -3.39 8.02
N PHE A 203 -2.53 -3.61 8.57
CA PHE A 203 -1.25 -3.42 7.88
C PHE A 203 -0.17 -4.32 8.49
N ALA A 204 0.90 -4.54 7.73
CA ALA A 204 2.07 -5.28 8.21
C ALA A 204 3.20 -4.32 8.55
N SER A 205 3.85 -4.52 9.69
CA SER A 205 4.97 -3.71 10.19
C SER A 205 6.18 -4.59 10.47
N GLY A 206 7.34 -4.20 9.97
CA GLY A 206 8.61 -4.85 10.27
C GLY A 206 9.00 -4.76 11.75
N ASN A 207 8.54 -3.72 12.43
CA ASN A 207 8.82 -3.48 13.84
C ASN A 207 7.83 -4.19 14.79
N GLN A 208 6.53 -4.08 14.51
CA GLN A 208 5.49 -4.54 15.44
C GLN A 208 4.90 -5.90 15.07
N GLY A 209 4.91 -6.25 13.78
CA GLY A 209 4.23 -7.43 13.27
C GLY A 209 2.98 -7.10 12.45
N LEU A 210 2.01 -7.99 12.37
CA LEU A 210 0.74 -7.68 11.71
C LEU A 210 -0.19 -6.98 12.68
N CYS A 211 -0.60 -5.77 12.31
CA CYS A 211 -1.36 -4.86 13.14
C CYS A 211 -2.79 -4.70 12.65
N ARG A 212 -3.69 -4.53 13.60
CA ARG A 212 -5.07 -4.11 13.40
C ARG A 212 -5.32 -2.83 14.20
N VAL A 213 -5.91 -1.83 13.56
CA VAL A 213 -6.24 -0.55 14.21
C VAL A 213 -7.74 -0.36 14.21
N ASP A 214 -8.28 -0.06 15.38
CA ASP A 214 -9.65 0.35 15.62
C ASP A 214 -9.65 1.68 16.38
N ASN A 215 -10.02 2.75 15.69
CA ASN A 215 -9.88 4.12 16.18
C ASN A 215 -8.43 4.45 16.61
N GLU A 216 -8.22 4.73 17.90
CA GLU A 216 -6.89 5.03 18.47
C GLU A 216 -6.24 3.79 19.15
N ARG A 217 -6.83 2.60 19.00
CA ARG A 217 -6.31 1.36 19.55
C ARG A 217 -5.63 0.52 18.48
N ILE A 218 -4.43 0.03 18.81
CA ILE A 218 -3.69 -0.93 17.99
C ILE A 218 -3.64 -2.30 18.68
N ASP A 219 -4.00 -3.34 17.95
CA ASP A 219 -3.81 -4.74 18.32
C ASP A 219 -2.76 -5.37 17.42
N VAL A 220 -1.78 -6.06 17.97
CA VAL A 220 -0.81 -6.86 17.23
C VAL A 220 -1.32 -8.28 17.14
N LEU A 221 -1.69 -8.72 15.94
CA LEU A 221 -2.29 -10.03 15.69
C LEU A 221 -1.26 -11.15 15.58
N GLY A 222 -0.08 -10.85 15.02
CA GLY A 222 1.01 -11.81 14.87
C GLY A 222 2.36 -11.12 14.90
N THR A 223 3.35 -11.78 15.51
CA THR A 223 4.71 -11.27 15.70
C THR A 223 5.77 -12.22 15.11
N GLY A 224 7.03 -11.83 15.16
CA GLY A 224 8.10 -12.65 14.59
C GLY A 224 8.08 -12.71 13.07
N LEU A 225 7.61 -11.64 12.44
CA LEU A 225 7.50 -11.49 11.00
C LEU A 225 8.71 -10.72 10.46
N ARG A 226 9.59 -11.39 9.71
CA ARG A 226 10.74 -10.71 9.11
C ARG A 226 10.35 -10.05 7.79
N ASN A 227 10.50 -8.73 7.70
CA ASN A 227 10.22 -7.93 6.52
C ASN A 227 8.87 -8.29 5.86
N PRO A 228 7.76 -8.27 6.59
CA PRO A 228 6.47 -8.56 5.99
C PRO A 228 6.17 -7.50 4.92
N ASN A 229 5.94 -7.92 3.68
CA ASN A 229 5.72 -7.02 2.57
C ASN A 229 4.27 -7.07 2.07
N GLY A 230 3.36 -6.66 2.95
CA GLY A 230 1.93 -6.63 2.69
C GLY A 230 1.17 -7.76 3.37
N LEU A 231 -0.11 -7.77 3.12
CA LEU A 231 -1.06 -8.69 3.71
C LEU A 231 -2.24 -8.89 2.76
N GLY A 232 -3.09 -9.86 3.10
CA GLY A 232 -4.42 -10.00 2.54
C GLY A 232 -5.42 -10.34 3.65
N ILE A 233 -6.63 -9.84 3.53
CA ILE A 233 -7.75 -10.21 4.41
C ILE A 233 -8.89 -10.80 3.59
N SER A 234 -9.61 -11.79 4.15
CA SER A 234 -10.86 -12.24 3.57
C SER A 234 -11.93 -11.13 3.67
N PRO A 235 -12.96 -11.12 2.80
CA PRO A 235 -13.98 -10.07 2.82
C PRO A 235 -14.62 -9.85 4.18
N ASN A 236 -14.83 -10.92 4.96
CA ASN A 236 -15.38 -10.86 6.31
C ASN A 236 -14.32 -10.59 7.41
N GLY A 237 -13.05 -10.40 7.04
CA GLY A 237 -11.95 -10.14 7.98
C GLY A 237 -11.57 -11.33 8.88
N SER A 238 -12.12 -12.52 8.65
CA SER A 238 -11.85 -13.70 9.50
C SER A 238 -10.52 -14.38 9.20
N THR A 239 -10.02 -14.24 7.99
CA THR A 239 -8.71 -14.75 7.57
C THR A 239 -7.79 -13.61 7.24
N VAL A 240 -6.61 -13.63 7.85
CA VAL A 240 -5.58 -12.61 7.65
C VAL A 240 -4.27 -13.33 7.33
N LEU A 241 -3.76 -13.11 6.13
CA LEU A 241 -2.50 -13.68 5.65
C LEU A 241 -1.45 -12.58 5.52
N THR A 242 -0.20 -12.93 5.77
CA THR A 242 0.97 -12.10 5.43
C THR A 242 2.12 -12.98 5.01
N SER A 243 3.07 -12.43 4.29
CA SER A 243 4.30 -13.15 3.94
C SER A 243 5.49 -12.65 4.75
N VAL A 244 6.45 -13.52 4.96
CA VAL A 244 7.73 -13.19 5.59
C VAL A 244 8.87 -13.66 4.71
N GLN A 245 9.97 -12.94 4.78
CA GLN A 245 11.19 -13.30 4.08
C GLN A 245 12.00 -14.32 4.87
N GLU A 246 12.84 -15.07 4.18
CA GLU A 246 13.83 -15.97 4.80
C GLU A 246 14.65 -15.27 5.89
N GLY A 247 15.11 -16.00 6.85
CA GLY A 247 15.93 -15.49 7.93
C GLY A 247 16.96 -16.50 8.44
N THR A 248 17.65 -16.16 9.51
CA THR A 248 18.67 -17.03 10.11
C THR A 248 18.11 -18.32 10.71
N TRP A 249 16.81 -18.39 10.91
CA TRP A 249 16.10 -19.57 11.48
C TRP A 249 15.48 -20.47 10.41
N THR A 250 15.32 -19.99 9.18
CA THR A 250 14.78 -20.76 8.06
C THR A 250 15.29 -20.21 6.74
N PRO A 251 15.78 -21.07 5.81
CA PRO A 251 16.22 -20.66 4.48
C PRO A 251 15.07 -20.57 3.47
N ALA A 252 13.89 -20.20 3.91
CA ALA A 252 12.69 -20.12 3.08
C ALA A 252 11.88 -18.88 3.46
N SER A 253 11.26 -18.25 2.47
CA SER A 253 10.13 -17.36 2.69
C SER A 253 8.92 -18.18 3.14
N ALA A 254 7.91 -17.53 3.71
CA ALA A 254 6.75 -18.25 4.18
C ALA A 254 5.48 -17.39 4.09
N ILE A 255 4.33 -18.04 4.01
CA ILE A 255 3.01 -17.42 4.17
C ILE A 255 2.49 -17.77 5.56
N CYS A 256 2.25 -16.75 6.36
CA CYS A 256 1.75 -16.86 7.73
C CYS A 256 0.25 -16.57 7.76
N ASP A 257 -0.52 -17.49 8.32
CA ASP A 257 -1.92 -17.25 8.67
C ASP A 257 -1.98 -16.69 10.09
N VAL A 258 -2.14 -15.40 10.21
CA VAL A 258 -2.16 -14.70 11.51
C VAL A 258 -3.56 -14.62 12.14
N SER A 259 -4.57 -15.24 11.53
CA SER A 259 -5.94 -15.26 12.05
C SER A 259 -6.05 -15.89 13.44
N PHE A 260 -5.11 -16.79 13.76
CA PHE A 260 -5.03 -17.51 15.06
C PHE A 260 -4.03 -16.86 16.04
N GLY A 261 -3.39 -15.78 15.67
CA GLY A 261 -2.30 -15.18 16.43
C GLY A 261 -0.99 -15.97 16.34
N GLY A 262 0.02 -15.55 17.09
CA GLY A 262 1.26 -16.30 17.30
C GLY A 262 2.54 -15.57 16.93
N HIS A 263 3.65 -16.28 17.10
CA HIS A 263 5.00 -15.80 16.79
C HIS A 263 5.67 -16.69 15.74
N PHE A 264 6.05 -16.10 14.61
CA PHE A 264 6.48 -16.83 13.41
C PHE A 264 8.01 -16.92 13.22
N GLY A 265 8.79 -16.70 14.28
CA GLY A 265 10.21 -17.10 14.36
C GLY A 265 11.23 -15.97 14.32
N SER A 266 10.96 -14.79 13.78
CA SER A 266 11.93 -13.70 13.72
C SER A 266 12.11 -13.05 15.09
N GLY A 267 13.34 -13.11 15.63
CA GLY A 267 13.68 -12.49 16.91
C GLY A 267 13.13 -13.19 18.16
N GLY A 268 12.52 -14.36 18.02
CA GLY A 268 11.88 -15.06 19.15
C GLY A 268 11.91 -16.58 19.00
N PRO A 269 10.94 -17.29 19.55
CA PRO A 269 10.93 -18.75 19.52
C PRO A 269 10.95 -19.28 18.08
N ARG A 270 11.77 -20.31 17.84
CA ARG A 270 11.96 -20.96 16.54
C ARG A 270 11.23 -22.29 16.49
N ALA A 271 11.25 -22.94 15.32
CA ALA A 271 10.64 -24.25 15.13
C ALA A 271 11.12 -25.25 16.22
N GLY A 272 10.16 -25.89 16.89
CA GLY A 272 10.40 -26.81 18.02
C GLY A 272 10.42 -26.13 19.39
N GLU A 273 10.45 -24.82 19.49
CA GLU A 273 10.42 -24.08 20.76
C GLU A 273 8.99 -23.70 21.16
N ARG A 274 8.76 -23.59 22.47
CA ARG A 274 7.45 -23.17 22.99
C ARG A 274 7.12 -21.75 22.57
N GLY A 275 5.96 -21.54 21.97
CA GLY A 275 5.49 -20.23 21.51
C GLY A 275 5.70 -19.97 20.01
N TYR A 276 6.47 -20.82 19.32
CA TYR A 276 6.56 -20.77 17.87
C TYR A 276 5.28 -21.30 17.23
N VAL A 277 4.78 -20.59 16.22
CA VAL A 277 3.67 -21.00 15.36
C VAL A 277 4.23 -21.24 13.96
N PRO A 278 4.06 -22.43 13.39
CA PRO A 278 4.49 -22.70 12.01
C PRO A 278 3.67 -21.86 11.02
N PRO A 279 4.29 -21.36 9.95
CA PRO A 279 3.55 -20.70 8.88
C PRO A 279 2.60 -21.68 8.17
N MET A 280 1.63 -21.17 7.43
CA MET A 280 0.72 -21.98 6.62
C MET A 280 1.48 -22.80 5.57
N LEU A 281 2.50 -22.22 4.95
CA LEU A 281 3.41 -22.90 4.03
C LEU A 281 4.76 -22.19 3.97
N TYR A 282 5.79 -22.97 3.61
CA TYR A 282 7.12 -22.47 3.28
C TYR A 282 7.32 -22.38 1.78
N LEU A 283 7.99 -21.31 1.35
CA LEU A 283 8.37 -21.07 -0.04
C LEU A 283 9.92 -21.10 -0.14
N PRO A 284 10.52 -22.25 -0.55
CA PRO A 284 11.96 -22.37 -0.63
C PRO A 284 12.59 -21.37 -1.60
N ARG A 285 13.88 -21.09 -1.42
CA ARG A 285 14.68 -20.33 -2.39
C ARG A 285 14.54 -20.94 -3.77
N GLY A 286 14.39 -20.10 -4.80
CA GLY A 286 14.12 -20.54 -6.17
C GLY A 286 12.64 -20.71 -6.50
N VAL A 287 11.76 -20.81 -5.49
CA VAL A 287 10.30 -20.76 -5.67
C VAL A 287 9.81 -19.34 -5.48
N ASP A 288 10.17 -18.72 -4.36
CA ASP A 288 9.86 -17.33 -4.07
C ASP A 288 11.06 -16.60 -3.44
N ASN A 289 11.15 -15.30 -3.70
CA ASN A 289 12.12 -14.41 -3.11
C ASN A 289 11.49 -13.03 -2.92
N SER A 290 11.72 -12.42 -1.76
CA SER A 290 11.11 -11.12 -1.43
C SER A 290 9.60 -11.15 -1.60
N SER A 291 8.96 -12.04 -0.87
CA SER A 291 7.51 -12.26 -0.87
C SER A 291 6.73 -10.96 -0.73
N GLY A 292 5.71 -10.77 -1.54
CA GLY A 292 4.79 -9.64 -1.52
C GLY A 292 3.53 -9.91 -0.70
N GLY A 293 2.49 -9.13 -0.95
CA GLY A 293 1.18 -9.29 -0.30
C GLY A 293 0.36 -10.43 -0.85
N GLN A 294 -0.83 -10.59 -0.31
CA GLN A 294 -1.84 -11.54 -0.75
C GLN A 294 -3.14 -10.79 -1.06
N VAL A 295 -3.98 -11.39 -1.89
CA VAL A 295 -5.34 -10.93 -2.14
C VAL A 295 -6.29 -12.09 -2.24
N PHE A 296 -7.46 -11.96 -1.62
CA PHE A 296 -8.53 -12.94 -1.75
C PHE A 296 -9.24 -12.78 -3.10
N ILE A 297 -9.56 -13.87 -3.76
CA ILE A 297 -10.29 -13.87 -5.04
C ILE A 297 -11.79 -13.83 -4.73
N ASP A 298 -12.35 -12.64 -4.70
CA ASP A 298 -13.77 -12.37 -4.46
C ASP A 298 -14.56 -12.16 -5.76
N SER A 299 -13.94 -12.44 -6.90
CA SER A 299 -14.51 -12.28 -8.23
C SER A 299 -14.80 -13.63 -8.88
N ASP A 300 -15.99 -13.82 -9.39
CA ASP A 300 -16.40 -14.92 -10.26
C ASP A 300 -16.00 -14.70 -11.74
N LYS A 301 -15.62 -13.47 -12.10
CA LYS A 301 -15.17 -13.10 -13.46
C LYS A 301 -13.70 -13.42 -13.72
N TRP A 302 -12.95 -13.82 -12.71
CA TRP A 302 -11.52 -14.16 -12.84
C TRP A 302 -11.26 -15.67 -12.96
N GLY A 303 -12.18 -16.38 -13.62
CA GLY A 303 -12.10 -17.82 -13.87
C GLY A 303 -12.51 -18.69 -12.68
N PRO A 304 -12.09 -19.97 -12.66
CA PRO A 304 -12.61 -20.96 -11.70
C PRO A 304 -11.94 -20.89 -10.31
N LEU A 305 -11.21 -19.83 -9.99
CA LEU A 305 -10.38 -19.73 -8.78
C LEU A 305 -11.01 -18.90 -7.66
N SER A 306 -12.28 -18.49 -7.80
CA SER A 306 -13.01 -17.76 -6.77
C SER A 306 -12.95 -18.47 -5.41
N GLY A 307 -12.78 -17.73 -4.33
CA GLY A 307 -12.64 -18.27 -2.98
C GLY A 307 -11.22 -18.71 -2.59
N GLN A 308 -10.26 -18.65 -3.52
CA GLN A 308 -8.85 -18.89 -3.25
C GLN A 308 -8.10 -17.57 -3.01
N TRP A 309 -6.79 -17.64 -2.88
CA TRP A 309 -5.92 -16.49 -2.66
C TRP A 309 -4.86 -16.38 -3.75
N VAL A 310 -4.50 -15.16 -4.09
CA VAL A 310 -3.29 -14.90 -4.90
C VAL A 310 -2.20 -14.37 -3.98
N HIS A 311 -0.98 -14.89 -4.14
CA HIS A 311 0.25 -14.41 -3.54
C HIS A 311 1.16 -13.82 -4.60
N PHE A 312 1.91 -12.77 -4.24
CA PHE A 312 2.83 -12.08 -5.13
C PHE A 312 4.28 -12.25 -4.69
N SER A 313 5.18 -12.43 -5.67
CA SER A 313 6.62 -12.45 -5.46
C SER A 313 7.24 -11.17 -6.02
N SER A 314 7.77 -10.33 -5.14
CA SER A 314 8.49 -9.13 -5.55
C SER A 314 9.82 -9.48 -6.24
N GLY A 315 10.56 -10.46 -5.72
CA GLY A 315 11.88 -10.81 -6.25
C GLY A 315 11.86 -11.57 -7.59
N PHE A 316 10.77 -12.28 -7.90
CA PHE A 316 10.64 -13.04 -9.16
C PHE A 316 9.61 -12.46 -10.12
N ALA A 317 8.93 -11.38 -9.78
CA ALA A 317 7.87 -10.78 -10.58
C ALA A 317 6.82 -11.83 -11.04
N LYS A 318 6.34 -12.66 -10.08
CA LYS A 318 5.41 -13.76 -10.30
C LYS A 318 4.22 -13.69 -9.36
N HIS A 319 3.23 -14.52 -9.66
CA HIS A 319 2.08 -14.72 -8.79
C HIS A 319 1.72 -16.20 -8.66
N PHE A 320 1.12 -16.55 -7.54
CA PHE A 320 0.77 -17.91 -7.16
C PHE A 320 -0.66 -17.98 -6.68
N ILE A 321 -1.36 -19.06 -6.98
CA ILE A 321 -2.55 -19.43 -6.24
C ILE A 321 -2.12 -20.07 -4.93
N LEU A 322 -2.71 -19.63 -3.83
CA LEU A 322 -2.60 -20.30 -2.54
C LEU A 322 -3.86 -21.12 -2.30
N LEU A 323 -3.64 -22.39 -2.04
CA LEU A 323 -4.67 -23.32 -1.57
C LEU A 323 -4.54 -23.37 -0.04
N ARG A 324 -5.56 -22.92 0.66
CA ARG A 324 -5.60 -22.86 2.13
C ARG A 324 -6.56 -23.90 2.68
N GLU A 325 -6.09 -24.72 3.59
CA GLU A 325 -6.88 -25.64 4.38
C GLU A 325 -6.88 -25.23 5.85
N PRO A 326 -8.01 -24.76 6.42
CA PRO A 326 -8.08 -24.41 7.81
C PRO A 326 -8.08 -25.68 8.68
N LEU A 327 -7.31 -25.64 9.77
CA LEU A 327 -7.25 -26.63 10.83
C LEU A 327 -7.86 -26.04 12.11
N ASN A 328 -7.90 -26.78 13.20
CA ASN A 328 -8.56 -26.33 14.44
C ASN A 328 -8.01 -25.00 15.00
N LYS A 329 -6.67 -24.81 15.01
CA LYS A 329 -6.01 -23.60 15.53
C LYS A 329 -4.85 -23.14 14.62
N SER A 330 -4.87 -23.50 13.38
CA SER A 330 -3.84 -23.20 12.39
C SER A 330 -4.40 -23.38 10.99
N SER A 331 -3.58 -23.24 10.00
CA SER A 331 -3.88 -23.66 8.64
C SER A 331 -2.65 -24.28 8.00
N GLN A 332 -2.87 -25.10 6.99
CA GLN A 332 -1.85 -25.55 6.07
C GLN A 332 -2.23 -25.15 4.64
N GLY A 333 -1.27 -25.18 3.74
CA GLY A 333 -1.55 -24.78 2.37
C GLY A 333 -0.50 -25.22 1.37
N ALA A 334 -0.79 -24.91 0.12
CA ALA A 334 0.10 -25.10 -1.01
C ALA A 334 0.09 -23.85 -1.89
N ALA A 335 1.18 -23.66 -2.66
CA ALA A 335 1.28 -22.59 -3.65
C ALA A 335 1.49 -23.20 -5.02
N VAL A 336 0.73 -22.73 -6.01
CA VAL A 336 0.86 -23.11 -7.41
C VAL A 336 1.16 -21.87 -8.23
N VAL A 337 2.28 -21.85 -8.94
CA VAL A 337 2.65 -20.71 -9.79
C VAL A 337 1.65 -20.55 -10.92
N LEU A 338 1.17 -19.34 -11.12
CA LEU A 338 0.37 -18.97 -12.27
C LEU A 338 1.27 -18.60 -13.46
N PRO A 339 0.81 -18.82 -14.70
CA PRO A 339 1.56 -18.45 -15.88
C PRO A 339 1.70 -16.93 -16.02
N GLY A 340 2.77 -16.50 -16.71
CA GLY A 340 3.09 -15.11 -16.95
C GLY A 340 4.11 -14.54 -15.97
N SER A 341 4.66 -13.38 -16.33
CA SER A 341 5.61 -12.62 -15.52
C SER A 341 5.26 -11.15 -15.61
N PHE A 342 5.47 -10.42 -14.51
CA PHE A 342 5.27 -8.99 -14.46
C PHE A 342 6.50 -8.23 -14.94
N LEU A 343 6.32 -6.97 -15.34
CA LEU A 343 7.41 -6.09 -15.78
C LEU A 343 8.31 -5.64 -14.62
N ALA A 344 7.78 -5.64 -13.41
CA ALA A 344 8.51 -5.31 -12.19
C ALA A 344 8.12 -6.28 -11.08
N GLY A 345 8.87 -6.30 -10.00
CA GLY A 345 8.52 -7.08 -8.82
C GLY A 345 7.10 -6.80 -8.36
N SER A 346 6.28 -7.84 -8.22
CA SER A 346 4.87 -7.73 -7.85
C SER A 346 4.71 -7.81 -6.33
N HIS A 347 4.00 -6.86 -5.73
CA HIS A 347 3.82 -6.87 -4.28
C HIS A 347 2.45 -6.47 -3.77
N ARG A 348 1.58 -5.85 -4.58
CA ARG A 348 0.20 -5.52 -4.21
C ARG A 348 -0.75 -5.91 -5.32
N GLY A 349 -1.86 -6.53 -4.95
CA GLY A 349 -2.93 -6.86 -5.87
C GLY A 349 -4.28 -6.41 -5.34
N ARG A 350 -5.18 -6.07 -6.26
CA ARG A 350 -6.58 -5.73 -6.02
C ARG A 350 -7.46 -6.35 -7.09
N PHE A 351 -8.55 -6.97 -6.70
CA PHE A 351 -9.61 -7.27 -7.63
C PHE A 351 -10.48 -6.02 -7.83
N SER A 352 -10.70 -5.66 -9.07
CA SER A 352 -11.61 -4.57 -9.40
C SER A 352 -13.05 -5.05 -9.23
N GLN A 353 -13.81 -4.36 -8.40
CA GLN A 353 -15.24 -4.63 -8.23
C GLN A 353 -16.07 -4.32 -9.49
N TYR A 354 -15.48 -3.63 -10.47
CA TYR A 354 -16.14 -3.20 -11.69
C TYR A 354 -15.99 -4.22 -12.83
N ASP A 355 -14.76 -4.59 -13.17
CA ASP A 355 -14.50 -5.59 -14.22
C ASP A 355 -14.22 -6.99 -13.68
N GLY A 356 -13.99 -7.12 -12.37
CA GLY A 356 -13.70 -8.38 -11.69
C GLY A 356 -12.31 -8.94 -11.98
N GLN A 357 -11.43 -8.15 -12.62
CA GLN A 357 -10.07 -8.58 -12.95
C GLN A 357 -9.07 -8.17 -11.87
N LEU A 358 -7.95 -8.88 -11.84
CA LEU A 358 -6.87 -8.61 -10.88
C LEU A 358 -5.95 -7.50 -11.42
N TYR A 359 -5.73 -6.46 -10.64
CA TYR A 359 -4.72 -5.44 -10.92
C TYR A 359 -3.56 -5.62 -9.94
N VAL A 360 -2.34 -5.44 -10.44
CA VAL A 360 -1.11 -5.71 -9.70
C VAL A 360 -0.16 -4.54 -9.86
N THR A 361 0.34 -4.04 -8.73
CA THR A 361 1.44 -3.08 -8.69
C THR A 361 2.69 -3.70 -8.12
N GLY A 362 3.81 -3.17 -8.60
CA GLY A 362 5.11 -3.55 -8.12
C GLY A 362 6.19 -2.58 -8.55
N SER A 363 7.37 -2.78 -7.98
CA SER A 363 8.58 -2.01 -8.31
C SER A 363 9.78 -2.93 -8.30
N GLN A 364 10.83 -2.58 -9.02
CA GLN A 364 12.08 -3.30 -8.97
C GLN A 364 12.75 -3.02 -7.62
N GLY A 365 12.92 -4.06 -6.80
CA GLY A 365 13.21 -3.89 -5.38
C GLY A 365 14.68 -3.80 -5.03
N TRP A 366 15.59 -4.37 -5.85
CA TRP A 366 16.98 -4.58 -5.44
C TRP A 366 17.92 -4.28 -6.60
N GLY A 367 18.88 -3.38 -6.38
CA GLY A 367 19.91 -3.05 -7.35
C GLY A 367 19.81 -1.61 -7.87
N ASN A 368 20.21 -1.40 -9.12
CA ASN A 368 20.16 -0.10 -9.76
C ASN A 368 18.72 0.23 -10.15
N TYR A 369 18.22 1.32 -9.63
CA TYR A 369 16.90 1.82 -9.99
C TYR A 369 16.96 2.59 -11.29
N GLY A 370 16.14 2.20 -12.26
CA GLY A 370 15.85 2.97 -13.46
C GLY A 370 14.57 3.79 -13.32
N ILE A 371 14.35 4.73 -14.21
CA ILE A 371 13.15 5.58 -14.20
C ILE A 371 11.87 4.74 -14.37
N ALA A 372 11.95 3.64 -15.11
CA ALA A 372 10.82 2.76 -15.45
C ALA A 372 10.76 1.49 -14.61
N ASP A 373 11.20 1.53 -13.35
CA ASP A 373 11.28 0.34 -12.49
C ASP A 373 9.94 -0.05 -11.83
N GLY A 374 8.92 0.77 -11.94
CA GLY A 374 7.58 0.47 -11.44
C GLY A 374 6.68 -0.11 -12.52
N ALA A 375 5.62 -0.82 -12.12
CA ALA A 375 4.59 -1.31 -13.02
C ALA A 375 3.20 -1.28 -12.38
N LEU A 376 2.18 -1.05 -13.21
CA LEU A 376 0.78 -1.34 -12.93
C LEU A 376 0.28 -2.22 -14.06
N GLN A 377 -0.18 -3.42 -13.74
CA GLN A 377 -0.61 -4.41 -14.72
C GLN A 377 -1.95 -5.03 -14.34
N ARG A 378 -2.75 -5.40 -15.32
CA ARG A 378 -4.01 -6.11 -15.12
C ARG A 378 -3.84 -7.56 -15.57
N VAL A 379 -4.15 -8.51 -14.70
CA VAL A 379 -4.23 -9.93 -15.02
C VAL A 379 -5.68 -10.23 -15.35
N ARG A 380 -5.95 -10.37 -16.63
CA ARG A 380 -7.30 -10.57 -17.16
C ARG A 380 -7.53 -12.03 -17.49
N TYR A 381 -8.61 -12.60 -16.95
CA TYR A 381 -9.04 -13.94 -17.36
C TYR A 381 -9.60 -13.88 -18.78
N ASN A 382 -8.94 -14.63 -19.66
CA ASN A 382 -9.24 -14.67 -21.08
C ASN A 382 -9.76 -16.08 -21.40
N ASN A 383 -11.07 -16.24 -21.33
CA ASN A 383 -11.75 -17.49 -21.68
C ASN A 383 -12.39 -17.29 -23.06
N GLN A 384 -11.72 -17.77 -24.10
CA GLN A 384 -12.29 -17.92 -25.43
C GLN A 384 -12.62 -19.37 -25.71
#